data_edbc0b09f527b35e38d6e0b0429d42be
#
_entry.id   edbc0b09f527b35e38d6e0b0429d42be
#
_cell.length_a   1.000
_cell.length_b   1.000
_cell.length_c   1.000
_cell.angle_alpha   90.00
_cell.angle_beta   90.00
_cell.angle_gamma   90.00
#
_symmetry.space_group_name_H-M   'P 1'
#
loop_
_entity.id
_entity.type
_entity.pdbx_description
1 polymer ?
#
loop_
_entity_poly.entity_id
_entity_poly.type
_entity_poly.pdbx_seq_one_letter_code
_entity_poly.pdbx_strand_id
1 'polypeptide(L)'
;MTPTHDDLVLPMPPNAPRVKPNRFTRWLGRTILKLGGWRMAGELPDIPRLVLIGAPHSSNWDGLWGFAAKIALGVDIRVLGKDSLFRIPVLGWLLKRLGVIPVDRKAAQGVVEQAAALIHGSDRFWYGLAPEGTRKRVERWKTGFWKIARAADVPVLRMYFHYPERIIGFGPLFHTTADMAADMAAIREWYRPWMGKNHGTT
;
A
#
# COMPACT_ATOMS: atom_id res chain seq x y z
N MET A 1 4.06 27.31 -11.62
CA MET A 1 2.88 27.33 -10.74
C MET A 1 3.11 26.36 -9.60
N THR A 2 3.20 26.80 -8.35
CA THR A 2 3.29 25.89 -7.18
C THR A 2 1.94 25.24 -7.01
N PRO A 3 1.84 23.88 -6.97
CA PRO A 3 0.57 23.20 -6.79
C PRO A 3 -0.07 23.62 -5.47
N THR A 4 -1.36 23.86 -5.50
CA THR A 4 -2.14 24.16 -4.30
C THR A 4 -2.21 22.92 -3.40
N HIS A 5 -2.61 23.07 -2.13
CA HIS A 5 -2.74 21.92 -1.21
C HIS A 5 -3.75 20.86 -1.68
N ASP A 6 -4.71 21.25 -2.53
CA ASP A 6 -5.75 20.34 -3.05
C ASP A 6 -5.30 19.55 -4.29
N ASP A 7 -4.31 20.06 -5.04
CA ASP A 7 -3.78 19.39 -6.23
C ASP A 7 -2.79 18.26 -5.92
N LEU A 8 -2.35 18.14 -4.65
CA LEU A 8 -1.37 17.14 -4.22
C LEU A 8 -1.98 15.78 -3.89
N VAL A 9 -3.27 15.73 -3.62
CA VAL A 9 -3.95 14.56 -3.04
C VAL A 9 -5.20 14.22 -3.82
N LEU A 10 -5.33 12.96 -4.21
CA LEU A 10 -6.48 12.47 -4.94
C LEU A 10 -7.79 12.54 -4.13
N PRO A 11 -8.95 12.69 -4.79
CA PRO A 11 -10.23 12.60 -4.13
C PRO A 11 -10.47 11.19 -3.57
N MET A 12 -11.09 11.12 -2.39
CA MET A 12 -11.43 9.84 -1.76
C MET A 12 -12.81 9.36 -2.23
N PRO A 13 -12.89 8.17 -2.86
CA PRO A 13 -14.17 7.61 -3.31
C PRO A 13 -15.09 7.23 -2.14
N PRO A 14 -16.42 7.24 -2.31
CA PRO A 14 -17.40 7.01 -1.24
C PRO A 14 -17.27 5.67 -0.54
N ASN A 15 -16.99 4.58 -1.30
CA ASN A 15 -16.94 3.22 -0.78
C ASN A 15 -15.57 2.81 -0.23
N ALA A 16 -14.52 3.57 -0.51
CA ALA A 16 -13.19 3.30 0.04
C ALA A 16 -13.18 3.36 1.58
N PRO A 17 -12.40 2.50 2.27
CA PRO A 17 -12.28 2.54 3.72
C PRO A 17 -11.65 3.84 4.19
N ARG A 18 -12.24 4.46 5.22
CA ARG A 18 -11.80 5.75 5.74
C ARG A 18 -11.52 5.68 7.23
N VAL A 19 -10.47 6.34 7.67
CA VAL A 19 -10.30 6.64 9.10
C VAL A 19 -11.26 7.76 9.52
N LYS A 20 -11.57 7.84 10.81
CA LYS A 20 -12.36 8.97 11.35
C LYS A 20 -11.73 10.29 10.89
N PRO A 21 -12.54 11.24 10.39
CA PRO A 21 -12.03 12.51 9.91
C PRO A 21 -11.21 13.23 10.99
N ASN A 22 -9.95 13.53 10.66
CA ASN A 22 -9.09 14.35 11.51
C ASN A 22 -8.40 15.38 10.63
N ARG A 23 -8.82 16.65 10.75
CA ARG A 23 -8.29 17.76 9.97
C ARG A 23 -6.80 17.97 10.17
N PHE A 24 -6.32 17.80 11.42
CA PHE A 24 -4.91 17.97 11.75
C PHE A 24 -4.04 16.90 11.07
N THR A 25 -4.40 15.62 11.18
CA THR A 25 -3.61 14.55 10.54
C THR A 25 -3.59 14.67 9.03
N ARG A 26 -4.73 15.04 8.41
CA ARG A 26 -4.77 15.30 6.96
C ARG A 26 -3.89 16.47 6.56
N TRP A 27 -3.96 17.57 7.28
CA TRP A 27 -3.09 18.72 7.07
C TRP A 27 -1.61 18.33 7.23
N LEU A 28 -1.26 17.59 8.30
CA LEU A 28 0.10 17.12 8.53
C LEU A 28 0.62 16.27 7.37
N GLY A 29 -0.17 15.27 6.91
CA GLY A 29 0.21 14.43 5.79
C GLY A 29 0.43 15.23 4.50
N ARG A 30 -0.48 16.15 4.17
CA ARG A 30 -0.36 17.05 3.03
C ARG A 30 0.89 17.94 3.13
N THR A 31 1.16 18.46 4.33
CA THR A 31 2.34 19.30 4.58
C THR A 31 3.64 18.50 4.37
N ILE A 32 3.72 17.27 4.88
CA ILE A 32 4.89 16.40 4.68
C ILE A 32 5.11 16.12 3.19
N LEU A 33 4.05 15.77 2.45
CA LEU A 33 4.15 15.54 1.00
C LEU A 33 4.60 16.80 0.27
N LYS A 34 4.01 17.96 0.59
CA LYS A 34 4.38 19.24 -0.02
C LYS A 34 5.84 19.60 0.24
N LEU A 35 6.32 19.51 1.48
CA LEU A 35 7.71 19.79 1.82
C LEU A 35 8.68 18.82 1.15
N GLY A 36 8.27 17.58 0.95
CA GLY A 36 9.02 16.58 0.19
C GLY A 36 8.94 16.76 -1.33
N GLY A 37 8.06 17.62 -1.82
CA GLY A 37 7.78 17.80 -3.25
C GLY A 37 7.03 16.62 -3.88
N TRP A 38 6.35 15.79 -3.06
CA TRP A 38 5.61 14.62 -3.52
C TRP A 38 4.18 14.99 -3.93
N ARG A 39 3.70 14.36 -4.99
CA ARG A 39 2.32 14.46 -5.47
C ARG A 39 1.72 13.08 -5.70
N MET A 40 0.42 13.00 -5.74
CA MET A 40 -0.29 11.77 -6.11
C MET A 40 -0.72 11.82 -7.58
N ALA A 41 -0.83 10.64 -8.21
CA ALA A 41 -1.28 10.50 -9.59
C ALA A 41 -2.15 9.25 -9.76
N GLY A 42 -2.98 9.23 -10.79
CA GLY A 42 -3.93 8.14 -11.04
C GLY A 42 -5.26 8.34 -10.33
N GLU A 43 -5.97 7.25 -10.08
CA GLU A 43 -7.29 7.26 -9.47
C GLU A 43 -7.40 6.22 -8.36
N LEU A 44 -8.12 6.56 -7.30
CA LEU A 44 -8.49 5.59 -6.26
C LEU A 44 -9.81 4.92 -6.66
N PRO A 45 -9.90 3.58 -6.59
CA PRO A 45 -11.11 2.87 -6.98
C PRO A 45 -12.21 3.02 -5.94
N ASP A 46 -13.46 3.13 -6.41
CA ASP A 46 -14.63 3.24 -5.53
C ASP A 46 -15.16 1.86 -5.12
N ILE A 47 -14.30 1.07 -4.48
CA ILE A 47 -14.65 -0.26 -3.99
C ILE A 47 -14.26 -0.44 -2.52
N PRO A 48 -15.05 -1.21 -1.76
CA PRO A 48 -14.85 -1.34 -0.32
C PRO A 48 -13.67 -2.25 0.05
N ARG A 49 -13.35 -3.26 -0.76
CA ARG A 49 -12.36 -4.28 -0.43
C ARG A 49 -11.40 -4.52 -1.57
N LEU A 50 -10.10 -4.58 -1.25
CA LEU A 50 -9.03 -4.89 -2.21
C LEU A 50 -7.74 -5.29 -1.50
N VAL A 51 -6.82 -5.85 -2.26
CA VAL A 51 -5.40 -5.96 -1.90
C VAL A 51 -4.63 -4.85 -2.60
N LEU A 52 -3.90 -4.03 -1.85
CA LEU A 52 -3.03 -2.99 -2.39
C LEU A 52 -1.58 -3.48 -2.36
N ILE A 53 -0.89 -3.39 -3.47
CA ILE A 53 0.54 -3.67 -3.54
C ILE A 53 1.32 -2.39 -3.87
N GLY A 54 2.37 -2.13 -3.08
CA GLY A 54 3.24 -0.97 -3.29
C GLY A 54 4.66 -1.40 -3.69
N ALA A 55 5.12 -0.96 -4.85
CA ALA A 55 6.47 -1.17 -5.36
C ALA A 55 6.89 0.03 -6.24
N PRO A 56 8.20 0.22 -6.51
CA PRO A 56 9.32 -0.40 -5.85
C PRO A 56 9.42 -0.06 -4.37
N HIS A 57 9.74 -1.06 -3.52
CA HIS A 57 10.00 -0.82 -2.10
C HIS A 57 11.50 -0.94 -1.81
N SER A 58 12.22 0.15 -2.05
CA SER A 58 13.69 0.18 -2.10
C SER A 58 14.34 0.95 -0.94
N SER A 59 13.53 1.61 -0.09
CA SER A 59 14.04 2.47 0.98
C SER A 59 13.11 2.52 2.20
N ASN A 60 13.65 2.91 3.35
CA ASN A 60 12.84 3.26 4.52
C ASN A 60 11.97 4.52 4.29
N TRP A 61 12.40 5.39 3.38
CA TRP A 61 11.66 6.59 3.01
C TRP A 61 10.32 6.29 2.36
N ASP A 62 10.18 5.12 1.71
CA ASP A 62 8.91 4.68 1.11
C ASP A 62 7.82 4.55 2.18
N GLY A 63 8.21 4.10 3.38
CA GLY A 63 7.32 4.06 4.53
C GLY A 63 6.85 5.46 4.95
N LEU A 64 7.77 6.43 5.02
CA LEU A 64 7.42 7.82 5.37
C LEU A 64 6.43 8.40 4.36
N TRP A 65 6.76 8.30 3.06
CA TRP A 65 5.92 8.86 2.00
C TRP A 65 4.58 8.14 1.88
N GLY A 66 4.58 6.81 2.00
CA GLY A 66 3.35 6.01 1.99
C GLY A 66 2.43 6.32 3.18
N PHE A 67 2.98 6.50 4.39
CA PHE A 67 2.18 6.90 5.55
C PHE A 67 1.72 8.35 5.46
N ALA A 68 2.54 9.26 4.95
CA ALA A 68 2.13 10.65 4.70
C ALA A 68 0.96 10.70 3.69
N ALA A 69 1.03 9.92 2.61
CA ALA A 69 -0.05 9.78 1.64
C ALA A 69 -1.32 9.20 2.28
N LYS A 70 -1.18 8.12 3.06
CA LYS A 70 -2.29 7.49 3.77
C LYS A 70 -3.05 8.47 4.68
N ILE A 71 -2.33 9.23 5.51
CA ILE A 71 -2.98 10.19 6.43
C ILE A 71 -3.49 11.44 5.71
N ALA A 72 -2.83 11.87 4.62
CA ALA A 72 -3.29 12.96 3.77
C ALA A 72 -4.63 12.65 3.09
N LEU A 73 -4.77 11.43 2.57
CA LEU A 73 -6.02 10.89 2.02
C LEU A 73 -7.08 10.64 3.11
N GLY A 74 -6.64 10.24 4.30
CA GLY A 74 -7.55 9.73 5.34
C GLY A 74 -8.10 8.34 5.01
N VAL A 75 -7.35 7.55 4.22
CA VAL A 75 -7.71 6.18 3.86
C VAL A 75 -7.30 5.20 4.95
N ASP A 76 -8.13 4.18 5.21
CA ASP A 76 -7.80 3.10 6.16
C ASP A 76 -7.20 1.89 5.44
N ILE A 77 -5.95 2.00 5.03
CA ILE A 77 -5.18 0.87 4.52
C ILE A 77 -4.55 0.13 5.71
N ARG A 78 -4.79 -1.16 5.80
CA ARG A 78 -4.17 -2.04 6.78
C ARG A 78 -2.93 -2.69 6.19
N VAL A 79 -1.78 -2.56 6.88
CA VAL A 79 -0.48 -3.04 6.40
C VAL A 79 0.05 -4.10 7.37
N LEU A 80 0.71 -5.14 6.85
CA LEU A 80 1.36 -6.13 7.71
C LEU A 80 2.70 -5.63 8.22
N GLY A 81 2.89 -5.71 9.52
CA GLY A 81 4.16 -5.47 10.18
C GLY A 81 4.67 -6.71 10.91
N LYS A 82 5.98 -6.83 11.04
CA LYS A 82 6.59 -7.90 11.83
C LYS A 82 6.16 -7.76 13.31
N ASP A 83 5.70 -8.85 13.91
CA ASP A 83 5.21 -8.89 15.31
C ASP A 83 6.21 -8.31 16.31
N SER A 84 7.51 -8.58 16.12
CA SER A 84 8.56 -8.07 17.00
C SER A 84 8.63 -6.55 17.11
N LEU A 85 8.16 -5.81 16.11
CA LEU A 85 8.12 -4.34 16.16
C LEU A 85 7.08 -3.82 17.16
N PHE A 86 6.05 -4.61 17.43
CA PHE A 86 4.99 -4.26 18.37
C PHE A 86 5.37 -4.49 19.83
N ARG A 87 6.49 -5.16 20.09
CA ARG A 87 7.06 -5.36 21.44
C ARG A 87 7.77 -4.10 21.95
N ILE A 88 8.09 -3.16 21.06
CA ILE A 88 8.66 -1.84 21.41
C ILE A 88 7.49 -0.91 21.74
N PRO A 89 7.29 -0.47 23.01
CA PRO A 89 6.03 0.14 23.45
C PRO A 89 5.58 1.34 22.62
N VAL A 90 6.45 2.34 22.43
CA VAL A 90 6.10 3.56 21.67
C VAL A 90 5.90 3.25 20.19
N LEU A 91 6.81 2.45 19.59
CA LEU A 91 6.73 2.06 18.19
C LEU A 91 5.51 1.18 17.94
N GLY A 92 5.25 0.20 18.79
CA GLY A 92 4.10 -0.69 18.68
C GLY A 92 2.77 0.06 18.74
N TRP A 93 2.67 1.04 19.66
CA TRP A 93 1.51 1.92 19.75
C TRP A 93 1.32 2.74 18.46
N LEU A 94 2.40 3.36 17.97
CA LEU A 94 2.36 4.15 16.73
C LEU A 94 1.96 3.31 15.53
N LEU A 95 2.55 2.12 15.38
CA LEU A 95 2.23 1.19 14.29
C LEU A 95 0.74 0.79 14.30
N LYS A 96 0.19 0.46 15.47
CA LYS A 96 -1.25 0.18 15.61
C LYS A 96 -2.11 1.38 15.19
N ARG A 97 -1.73 2.59 15.61
CA ARG A 97 -2.44 3.84 15.21
C ARG A 97 -2.37 4.09 13.71
N LEU A 98 -1.29 3.68 13.06
CA LEU A 98 -1.12 3.76 11.61
C LEU A 98 -1.81 2.62 10.85
N GLY A 99 -2.50 1.69 11.55
CA GLY A 99 -3.21 0.58 10.94
C GLY A 99 -2.30 -0.57 10.52
N VAL A 100 -1.12 -0.68 11.14
CA VAL A 100 -0.26 -1.84 10.93
C VAL A 100 -0.75 -3.00 11.81
N ILE A 101 -0.95 -4.17 11.19
CA ILE A 101 -1.40 -5.40 11.84
C ILE A 101 -0.18 -6.29 12.09
N PRO A 102 0.04 -6.76 13.33
CA PRO A 102 1.13 -7.69 13.60
C PRO A 102 0.87 -9.03 12.90
N VAL A 103 1.91 -9.57 12.28
CA VAL A 103 1.87 -10.90 11.65
C VAL A 103 3.00 -11.75 12.17
N ASP A 104 2.64 -12.92 12.68
CA ASP A 104 3.59 -13.96 12.93
C ASP A 104 3.94 -14.66 11.61
N ARG A 105 5.13 -14.35 11.11
CA ARG A 105 5.64 -14.94 9.85
C ARG A 105 6.01 -16.41 9.98
N LYS A 106 6.06 -16.95 11.21
CA LYS A 106 6.34 -18.38 11.46
C LYS A 106 5.08 -19.22 11.29
N ALA A 107 3.90 -18.64 11.45
CA ALA A 107 2.62 -19.27 11.17
C ALA A 107 2.31 -19.28 9.66
N ALA A 108 3.17 -19.90 8.87
CA ALA A 108 3.17 -19.76 7.40
C ALA A 108 1.88 -20.26 6.71
N GLN A 109 1.14 -21.16 7.31
CA GLN A 109 -0.13 -21.67 6.76
C GLN A 109 -1.32 -20.77 7.03
N GLY A 110 -1.23 -19.84 8.00
CA GLY A 110 -2.37 -19.04 8.41
C GLY A 110 -2.43 -17.63 7.84
N VAL A 111 -1.38 -17.12 7.18
CA VAL A 111 -1.33 -15.69 6.80
C VAL A 111 -2.30 -15.36 5.66
N VAL A 112 -2.42 -16.22 4.66
CA VAL A 112 -3.32 -16.03 3.53
C VAL A 112 -4.77 -16.14 4.00
N GLU A 113 -5.07 -17.19 4.73
CA GLU A 113 -6.41 -17.47 5.25
C GLU A 113 -6.84 -16.41 6.26
N GLN A 114 -5.95 -15.99 7.16
CA GLN A 114 -6.22 -14.92 8.12
C GLN A 114 -6.50 -13.58 7.41
N ALA A 115 -5.71 -13.23 6.40
CA ALA A 115 -5.91 -12.01 5.61
C ALA A 115 -7.23 -12.07 4.83
N ALA A 116 -7.53 -13.19 4.19
CA ALA A 116 -8.79 -13.38 3.47
C ALA A 116 -9.99 -13.29 4.42
N ALA A 117 -9.92 -13.92 5.59
CA ALA A 117 -10.98 -13.84 6.61
C ALA A 117 -11.21 -12.41 7.09
N LEU A 118 -10.14 -11.61 7.31
CA LEU A 118 -10.26 -10.20 7.67
C LEU A 118 -10.92 -9.36 6.57
N ILE A 119 -10.60 -9.64 5.30
CA ILE A 119 -11.20 -8.96 4.16
C ILE A 119 -12.69 -9.32 4.05
N HIS A 120 -13.04 -10.61 4.17
CA HIS A 120 -14.44 -11.06 4.11
C HIS A 120 -15.29 -10.58 5.28
N GLY A 121 -14.73 -10.61 6.49
CA GLY A 121 -15.43 -10.21 7.72
C GLY A 121 -15.57 -8.70 7.92
N SER A 122 -15.09 -7.88 6.97
CA SER A 122 -15.15 -6.44 7.04
C SER A 122 -16.00 -5.84 5.92
N ASP A 123 -16.84 -4.86 6.21
CA ASP A 123 -17.59 -4.13 5.18
C ASP A 123 -16.64 -3.38 4.24
N ARG A 124 -15.55 -2.83 4.78
CA ARG A 124 -14.54 -2.07 4.04
C ARG A 124 -13.16 -2.41 4.53
N PHE A 125 -12.30 -2.91 3.64
CA PHE A 125 -10.94 -3.33 4.02
C PHE A 125 -9.96 -3.26 2.84
N TRP A 126 -8.99 -2.36 2.91
CA TRP A 126 -7.88 -2.31 1.98
C TRP A 126 -6.63 -2.86 2.64
N TYR A 127 -6.13 -3.95 2.11
CA TYR A 127 -5.00 -4.69 2.64
C TYR A 127 -3.73 -4.38 1.87
N GLY A 128 -2.79 -3.65 2.50
CA GLY A 128 -1.57 -3.17 1.85
C GLY A 128 -0.35 -4.01 2.17
N LEU A 129 0.48 -4.28 1.16
CA LEU A 129 1.77 -4.92 1.33
C LEU A 129 2.76 -4.58 0.21
N ALA A 130 4.07 -4.80 0.49
CA ALA A 130 5.11 -4.73 -0.53
C ALA A 130 5.37 -6.14 -1.08
N PRO A 131 5.17 -6.39 -2.39
CA PRO A 131 5.30 -7.74 -2.97
C PRO A 131 6.75 -8.25 -2.97
N GLU A 132 7.73 -7.37 -2.93
CA GLU A 132 9.15 -7.69 -2.81
C GLU A 132 9.47 -8.34 -1.45
N GLY A 133 8.75 -7.96 -0.39
CA GLY A 133 8.94 -8.44 0.99
C GLY A 133 10.26 -8.02 1.63
N THR A 134 11.03 -7.16 0.96
CA THR A 134 12.32 -6.60 1.40
C THR A 134 12.55 -5.28 0.68
N ARG A 135 13.56 -4.51 1.11
CA ARG A 135 14.02 -3.29 0.43
C ARG A 135 15.27 -3.51 -0.42
N LYS A 136 15.77 -4.74 -0.47
CA LYS A 136 16.84 -5.14 -1.38
C LYS A 136 16.23 -5.53 -2.72
N ARG A 137 16.99 -5.35 -3.79
CA ARG A 137 16.58 -5.85 -5.11
C ARG A 137 16.37 -7.35 -5.06
N VAL A 138 15.27 -7.82 -5.63
CA VAL A 138 14.91 -9.23 -5.70
C VAL A 138 14.51 -9.63 -7.11
N GLU A 139 14.95 -10.80 -7.54
CA GLU A 139 14.59 -11.35 -8.84
C GLU A 139 13.14 -11.84 -8.88
N ARG A 140 12.64 -12.31 -7.74
CA ARG A 140 11.28 -12.87 -7.64
C ARG A 140 10.49 -12.22 -6.53
N TRP A 141 9.28 -11.80 -6.85
CA TRP A 141 8.34 -11.28 -5.87
C TRP A 141 7.65 -12.42 -5.11
N LYS A 142 7.21 -12.13 -3.90
CA LYS A 142 6.39 -13.05 -3.11
C LYS A 142 4.97 -13.07 -3.65
N THR A 143 4.41 -14.26 -3.77
CA THR A 143 3.06 -14.49 -4.31
C THR A 143 1.94 -14.32 -3.29
N GLY A 144 2.28 -13.95 -2.05
CA GLY A 144 1.30 -13.86 -0.95
C GLY A 144 0.13 -12.93 -1.26
N PHE A 145 0.37 -11.78 -1.87
CA PHE A 145 -0.69 -10.84 -2.26
C PHE A 145 -1.67 -11.45 -3.26
N TRP A 146 -1.15 -12.19 -4.23
CA TRP A 146 -1.96 -12.87 -5.25
C TRP A 146 -2.85 -13.94 -4.61
N LYS A 147 -2.27 -14.77 -3.73
CA LYS A 147 -3.01 -15.81 -2.99
C LYS A 147 -4.10 -15.19 -2.11
N ILE A 148 -3.81 -14.09 -1.43
CA ILE A 148 -4.80 -13.36 -0.61
C ILE A 148 -5.92 -12.79 -1.47
N ALA A 149 -5.58 -12.14 -2.60
CA ALA A 149 -6.57 -11.56 -3.51
C ALA A 149 -7.50 -12.64 -4.08
N ARG A 150 -6.94 -13.80 -4.46
CA ARG A 150 -7.70 -14.97 -4.92
C ARG A 150 -8.60 -15.54 -3.82
N ALA A 151 -8.05 -15.79 -2.63
CA ALA A 151 -8.79 -16.37 -1.51
C ALA A 151 -9.90 -15.43 -1.00
N ALA A 152 -9.70 -14.12 -1.11
CA ALA A 152 -10.68 -13.12 -0.70
C ALA A 152 -11.61 -12.67 -1.83
N ASP A 153 -11.43 -13.15 -3.04
CA ASP A 153 -12.17 -12.74 -4.24
C ASP A 153 -12.25 -11.21 -4.40
N VAL A 154 -11.09 -10.56 -4.33
CA VAL A 154 -10.96 -9.11 -4.45
C VAL A 154 -9.87 -8.72 -5.46
N PRO A 155 -9.99 -7.57 -6.13
CA PRO A 155 -8.96 -7.11 -7.05
C PRO A 155 -7.70 -6.62 -6.32
N VAL A 156 -6.62 -6.50 -7.10
CA VAL A 156 -5.33 -5.94 -6.68
C VAL A 156 -5.22 -4.51 -7.20
N LEU A 157 -5.07 -3.53 -6.29
CA LEU A 157 -4.70 -2.16 -6.63
C LEU A 157 -3.18 -2.04 -6.65
N ARG A 158 -2.64 -1.56 -7.78
CA ARG A 158 -1.21 -1.35 -7.95
C ARG A 158 -0.84 0.08 -7.60
N MET A 159 -0.01 0.28 -6.58
CA MET A 159 0.53 1.57 -6.17
C MET A 159 2.03 1.60 -6.43
N TYR A 160 2.55 2.71 -6.93
CA TYR A 160 3.97 2.86 -7.17
C TYR A 160 4.55 4.10 -6.51
N PHE A 161 5.85 4.01 -6.18
CA PHE A 161 6.70 5.14 -5.84
C PHE A 161 7.59 5.44 -7.05
N HIS A 162 7.60 6.70 -7.50
CA HIS A 162 8.49 7.16 -8.57
C HIS A 162 9.31 8.34 -8.06
N TYR A 163 10.51 8.05 -7.63
CA TYR A 163 11.37 9.05 -6.99
C TYR A 163 11.90 10.14 -7.91
N PRO A 164 12.23 9.87 -9.19
CA PRO A 164 12.69 10.94 -10.08
C PRO A 164 11.72 12.11 -10.16
N GLU A 165 10.42 11.82 -10.24
CA GLU A 165 9.36 12.84 -10.30
C GLU A 165 8.62 13.04 -8.97
N ARG A 166 8.99 12.29 -7.92
CA ARG A 166 8.34 12.31 -6.60
C ARG A 166 6.84 12.07 -6.67
N ILE A 167 6.47 11.00 -7.36
CA ILE A 167 5.08 10.59 -7.53
C ILE A 167 4.77 9.35 -6.69
N ILE A 168 3.62 9.40 -5.99
CA ILE A 168 2.92 8.22 -5.49
C ILE A 168 1.73 8.01 -6.41
N GLY A 169 1.79 6.97 -7.23
CA GLY A 169 0.76 6.75 -8.24
C GLY A 169 -0.04 5.48 -8.01
N PHE A 170 -1.26 5.49 -8.53
CA PHE A 170 -2.19 4.37 -8.49
C PHE A 170 -2.55 3.96 -9.92
N GLY A 171 -2.40 2.68 -10.21
CA GLY A 171 -2.76 2.10 -11.50
C GLY A 171 -4.18 1.54 -11.51
N PRO A 172 -4.61 1.02 -12.66
CA PRO A 172 -5.88 0.34 -12.76
C PRO A 172 -5.92 -0.92 -11.90
N LEU A 173 -7.12 -1.31 -11.48
CA LEU A 173 -7.34 -2.58 -10.79
C LEU A 173 -6.87 -3.75 -11.63
N PHE A 174 -6.28 -4.73 -10.99
CA PHE A 174 -5.87 -5.98 -11.60
C PHE A 174 -6.68 -7.13 -10.99
N HIS A 175 -7.43 -7.84 -11.82
CA HIS A 175 -8.17 -9.04 -11.42
C HIS A 175 -7.29 -10.26 -11.66
N THR A 176 -7.02 -11.02 -10.60
CA THR A 176 -6.20 -12.23 -10.68
C THR A 176 -6.93 -13.34 -11.41
N THR A 177 -6.21 -14.08 -12.26
CA THR A 177 -6.73 -15.21 -13.04
C THR A 177 -6.40 -16.55 -12.36
N ALA A 178 -6.62 -17.66 -13.05
CA ALA A 178 -6.16 -18.97 -12.60
C ALA A 178 -4.65 -19.17 -12.84
N ASP A 179 -4.05 -18.39 -13.74
CA ASP A 179 -2.63 -18.48 -14.10
C ASP A 179 -1.80 -17.48 -13.29
N MET A 180 -1.29 -17.94 -12.15
CA MET A 180 -0.44 -17.13 -11.29
C MET A 180 0.84 -16.66 -12.00
N ALA A 181 1.42 -17.48 -12.89
CA ALA A 181 2.67 -17.12 -13.53
C ALA A 181 2.47 -15.96 -14.52
N ALA A 182 1.42 -16.05 -15.34
CA ALA A 182 1.04 -14.98 -16.26
C ALA A 182 0.67 -13.69 -15.52
N ASP A 183 -0.12 -13.78 -14.45
CA ASP A 183 -0.51 -12.64 -13.62
C ASP A 183 0.71 -11.94 -13.00
N MET A 184 1.64 -12.71 -12.44
CA MET A 184 2.86 -12.17 -11.84
C MET A 184 3.75 -11.48 -12.88
N ALA A 185 3.84 -12.04 -14.09
CA ALA A 185 4.59 -11.44 -15.19
C ALA A 185 3.95 -10.11 -15.63
N ALA A 186 2.64 -10.09 -15.82
CA ALA A 186 1.89 -8.89 -16.22
C ALA A 186 1.99 -7.77 -15.16
N ILE A 187 1.88 -8.12 -13.89
CA ILE A 187 2.03 -7.16 -12.79
C ILE A 187 3.45 -6.59 -12.77
N ARG A 188 4.49 -7.42 -12.86
CA ARG A 188 5.88 -6.94 -12.85
C ARG A 188 6.19 -6.07 -14.05
N GLU A 189 5.71 -6.42 -15.23
CA GLU A 189 5.87 -5.63 -16.46
C GLU A 189 5.25 -4.24 -16.29
N TRP A 190 4.07 -4.14 -15.66
CA TRP A 190 3.45 -2.85 -15.37
C TRP A 190 4.30 -1.98 -14.43
N TYR A 191 5.07 -2.58 -13.50
CA TYR A 191 5.95 -1.85 -12.59
C TYR A 191 7.30 -1.46 -13.20
N ARG A 192 7.67 -1.99 -14.35
CA ARG A 192 8.99 -1.77 -14.99
C ARG A 192 9.39 -0.30 -15.15
N PRO A 193 8.49 0.65 -15.50
CA PRO A 193 8.86 2.05 -15.66
C PRO A 193 9.17 2.78 -14.34
N TRP A 194 8.72 2.25 -13.20
CA TRP A 194 8.75 2.97 -11.95
C TRP A 194 10.07 2.77 -11.20
N MET A 195 10.70 3.91 -10.83
CA MET A 195 12.01 3.91 -10.17
C MET A 195 11.85 4.30 -8.70
N GLY A 196 12.23 3.40 -7.79
CA GLY A 196 12.34 3.65 -6.36
C GLY A 196 13.55 4.54 -6.03
N LYS A 197 13.79 4.76 -4.74
CA LYS A 197 14.91 5.60 -4.28
C LYS A 197 16.27 5.01 -4.67
N ASN A 198 16.45 3.71 -4.49
CA ASN A 198 17.72 3.02 -4.68
C ASN A 198 17.76 2.18 -5.95
N HIS A 199 16.62 1.62 -6.36
CA HIS A 199 16.48 0.77 -7.55
C HIS A 199 15.02 0.68 -7.99
N GLY A 200 14.79 0.24 -9.22
CA GLY A 200 13.47 -0.14 -9.73
C GLY A 200 13.10 -1.57 -9.33
N THR A 201 12.12 -2.13 -10.04
CA THR A 201 11.61 -3.51 -9.82
C THR A 201 12.31 -4.55 -10.68
N THR A 202 13.16 -4.11 -11.59
CA THR A 202 13.96 -4.95 -12.51
C THR A 202 15.45 -4.82 -12.23
#